data_e736ed0756ec9a7eac266fa8c0e63d9b
#
_entry.id   e736ed0756ec9a7eac266fa8c0e63d9b
#
_cell.length_a   1.000
_cell.length_b   1.000
_cell.length_c   1.000
_cell.angle_alpha   90.00
_cell.angle_beta   90.00
_cell.angle_gamma   90.00
#
_symmetry.space_group_name_H-M   'P 1'
#
loop_
_entity.id
_entity.type
_entity.pdbx_description
1 polymer ?
#
loop_
_entity_poly.entity_id
_entity_poly.type
_entity_poly.pdbx_seq_one_letter_code
_entity_poly.pdbx_strand_id
1 'polypeptide(L)'
;MARRAPPRSLLLLGAALVFLGACEPDTVVHKVGWFATMRHQRNIKPYARPIPPVAGTVPVDGAELPLTRETADRLVNPRTRTAESLNRGQWVYQTYCQVCHGEHGRGDGPVSLAGGGPFPGVPSLVDPARPKMTDGAIYGMIVEAQRMGRGLMPRYGDKVHGNDRWDLVNYVRSLQLNARTGQ
;
A
#
# COMPACT_ATOMS: atom_id res chain seq x y z
N MET A 1 54.22 29.50 18.54
CA MET A 1 54.08 28.28 17.71
C MET A 1 53.31 28.65 16.43
N ALA A 2 54.02 28.85 15.30
CA ALA A 2 53.39 29.21 14.03
C ALA A 2 52.88 27.94 13.34
N ARG A 3 51.57 27.84 13.15
CA ARG A 3 50.94 26.75 12.34
C ARG A 3 51.31 26.97 10.87
N ARG A 4 52.11 26.08 10.32
CA ARG A 4 52.40 26.08 8.88
C ARG A 4 51.10 25.79 8.13
N ALA A 5 50.71 26.65 7.19
CA ALA A 5 49.58 26.42 6.31
C ALA A 5 49.86 25.16 5.45
N PRO A 6 48.85 24.31 5.21
CA PRO A 6 49.01 23.13 4.38
C PRO A 6 49.40 23.52 2.95
N PRO A 7 50.24 22.74 2.29
CA PRO A 7 50.64 23.02 0.91
C PRO A 7 49.39 23.01 -0.02
N ARG A 8 49.35 23.93 -0.94
CA ARG A 8 48.23 24.10 -1.90
C ARG A 8 47.83 22.80 -2.60
N SER A 9 48.80 21.90 -2.84
CA SER A 9 48.57 20.57 -3.39
C SER A 9 47.70 19.68 -2.49
N LEU A 10 47.84 19.77 -1.18
CA LEU A 10 47.01 18.98 -0.23
C LEU A 10 45.57 19.49 -0.18
N LEU A 11 45.37 20.81 -0.30
CA LEU A 11 44.05 21.42 -0.36
C LEU A 11 43.34 21.05 -1.67
N LEU A 12 44.04 21.01 -2.78
CA LEU A 12 43.47 20.60 -4.08
C LEU A 12 43.13 19.11 -4.10
N LEU A 13 43.97 18.26 -3.48
CA LEU A 13 43.68 16.83 -3.33
C LEU A 13 42.47 16.58 -2.44
N GLY A 14 42.36 17.29 -1.33
CA GLY A 14 41.20 17.23 -0.44
C GLY A 14 39.91 17.69 -1.10
N ALA A 15 39.96 18.77 -1.86
CA ALA A 15 38.82 19.25 -2.64
C ALA A 15 38.39 18.24 -3.72
N ALA A 16 39.36 17.65 -4.45
CA ALA A 16 39.07 16.60 -5.44
C ALA A 16 38.42 15.36 -4.83
N LEU A 17 38.89 14.91 -3.67
CA LEU A 17 38.31 13.78 -2.94
C LEU A 17 36.88 14.07 -2.45
N VAL A 18 36.59 15.28 -2.00
CA VAL A 18 35.24 15.70 -1.59
C VAL A 18 34.31 15.76 -2.80
N PHE A 19 34.76 16.24 -3.94
CA PHE A 19 33.99 16.26 -5.18
C PHE A 19 33.73 14.85 -5.73
N LEU A 20 34.67 13.93 -5.63
CA LEU A 20 34.50 12.53 -6.04
C LEU A 20 33.59 11.72 -5.11
N GLY A 21 33.57 12.05 -3.81
CA GLY A 21 32.71 11.39 -2.82
C GLY A 21 31.28 11.94 -2.75
N ALA A 22 31.06 13.18 -3.24
CA ALA A 22 29.73 13.82 -3.18
C ALA A 22 28.82 13.47 -4.38
N CYS A 23 29.36 12.89 -5.44
CA CYS A 23 28.58 12.42 -6.58
C CYS A 23 28.26 10.94 -6.40
N GLU A 24 27.03 10.59 -6.07
CA GLU A 24 26.53 9.26 -6.38
C GLU A 24 26.57 9.10 -7.91
N PRO A 25 27.49 8.32 -8.47
CA PRO A 25 27.66 8.20 -9.93
C PRO A 25 26.35 7.72 -10.59
N ASP A 26 25.54 6.98 -9.87
CA ASP A 26 24.26 6.46 -10.31
C ASP A 26 23.23 7.58 -10.57
N THR A 27 23.17 8.60 -9.70
CA THR A 27 22.28 9.75 -9.87
C THR A 27 22.66 10.65 -11.04
N VAL A 28 23.95 10.78 -11.32
CA VAL A 28 24.44 11.59 -12.46
C VAL A 28 24.23 10.86 -13.77
N VAL A 29 24.59 9.57 -13.83
CA VAL A 29 24.39 8.71 -15.00
C VAL A 29 22.92 8.62 -15.39
N HIS A 30 22.00 8.57 -14.42
CA HIS A 30 20.58 8.49 -14.70
C HIS A 30 19.94 9.80 -15.20
N LYS A 31 20.57 10.95 -14.97
CA LYS A 31 20.10 12.23 -15.51
C LYS A 31 20.47 12.45 -16.98
N VAL A 32 21.47 11.76 -17.46
CA VAL A 32 21.91 11.84 -18.85
C VAL A 32 21.10 10.86 -19.69
N GLY A 33 20.20 11.36 -20.53
CA GLY A 33 19.28 10.55 -21.35
C GLY A 33 19.95 9.47 -22.18
N TRP A 34 21.20 9.66 -22.56
CA TRP A 34 22.03 8.69 -23.29
C TRP A 34 22.30 7.41 -22.48
N PHE A 35 22.53 7.53 -21.18
CA PHE A 35 22.79 6.38 -20.29
C PHE A 35 21.53 5.81 -19.64
N ALA A 36 20.40 6.51 -19.76
CA ALA A 36 19.14 6.11 -19.12
C ALA A 36 18.23 5.27 -20.04
N THR A 37 18.78 4.65 -21.09
CA THR A 37 18.03 3.95 -22.15
C THR A 37 17.08 2.86 -21.62
N MET A 38 17.45 2.17 -20.54
CA MET A 38 16.62 1.12 -19.95
C MET A 38 15.63 1.65 -18.88
N ARG A 39 15.84 2.87 -18.39
CA ARG A 39 14.98 3.48 -17.36
C ARG A 39 13.79 4.22 -17.97
N HIS A 40 14.00 4.87 -19.11
CA HIS A 40 12.98 5.59 -19.86
C HIS A 40 12.57 4.82 -21.10
N GLN A 41 11.84 3.72 -20.88
CA GLN A 41 11.28 2.93 -21.96
C GLN A 41 9.88 3.46 -22.31
N ARG A 42 9.48 3.34 -23.59
CA ARG A 42 8.09 3.51 -24.00
C ARG A 42 7.19 2.41 -23.45
N ASN A 43 7.79 1.34 -22.97
CA ASN A 43 7.10 0.22 -22.37
C ASN A 43 6.45 0.64 -21.03
N ILE A 44 5.27 0.13 -20.77
CA ILE A 44 4.55 0.35 -19.52
C ILE A 44 5.12 -0.61 -18.49
N LYS A 45 5.83 -0.06 -17.51
CA LYS A 45 6.35 -0.85 -16.41
C LYS A 45 5.20 -1.23 -15.47
N PRO A 46 5.19 -2.45 -14.95
CA PRO A 46 4.26 -2.83 -13.89
C PRO A 46 4.30 -1.78 -12.76
N TYR A 47 3.14 -1.36 -12.30
CA TYR A 47 2.95 -0.39 -11.19
C TYR A 47 3.42 1.05 -11.43
N ALA A 48 3.99 1.39 -12.59
CA ALA A 48 4.48 2.75 -12.84
C ALA A 48 3.38 3.74 -13.25
N ARG A 49 2.48 3.34 -14.14
CA ARG A 49 1.31 4.11 -14.57
C ARG A 49 0.21 3.15 -15.01
N PRO A 50 -1.01 3.24 -14.44
CA PRO A 50 -2.13 2.57 -15.04
C PRO A 50 -2.40 3.17 -16.42
N ILE A 51 -2.59 2.32 -17.43
CA ILE A 51 -3.03 2.79 -18.75
C ILE A 51 -4.46 3.29 -18.58
N PRO A 52 -4.77 4.55 -18.92
CA PRO A 52 -6.16 4.98 -18.93
C PRO A 52 -6.92 4.11 -19.95
N PRO A 53 -8.13 3.63 -19.62
CA PRO A 53 -8.96 2.92 -20.59
C PRO A 53 -9.24 3.81 -21.80
N VAL A 54 -9.39 3.21 -22.95
CA VAL A 54 -9.77 3.94 -24.17
C VAL A 54 -11.10 4.65 -23.93
N ALA A 55 -11.19 5.92 -24.33
CA ALA A 55 -12.41 6.70 -24.14
C ALA A 55 -13.62 5.95 -24.76
N GLY A 56 -14.69 5.82 -23.98
CA GLY A 56 -15.92 5.15 -24.40
C GLY A 56 -15.93 3.64 -24.15
N THR A 57 -14.86 3.04 -23.60
CA THR A 57 -14.90 1.64 -23.17
C THR A 57 -15.68 1.50 -21.86
N VAL A 58 -16.53 0.48 -21.80
CA VAL A 58 -17.22 0.08 -20.58
C VAL A 58 -16.60 -1.24 -20.11
N PRO A 59 -16.12 -1.32 -18.85
CA PRO A 59 -15.62 -2.58 -18.30
C PRO A 59 -16.70 -3.66 -18.32
N VAL A 60 -16.31 -4.91 -18.53
CA VAL A 60 -17.24 -6.07 -18.51
C VAL A 60 -17.97 -6.19 -17.16
N ASP A 61 -17.29 -5.83 -16.08
CA ASP A 61 -17.83 -5.84 -14.71
C ASP A 61 -18.59 -4.54 -14.35
N GLY A 62 -18.83 -3.67 -15.32
CA GLY A 62 -19.43 -2.35 -15.11
C GLY A 62 -18.43 -1.29 -14.66
N ALA A 63 -18.83 -0.02 -14.75
CA ALA A 63 -18.02 1.09 -14.27
C ALA A 63 -18.07 1.16 -12.73
N GLU A 64 -16.92 1.10 -12.09
CA GLU A 64 -16.84 1.41 -10.67
C GLU A 64 -17.08 2.92 -10.45
N LEU A 65 -18.18 3.23 -9.80
CA LEU A 65 -18.42 4.60 -9.36
C LEU A 65 -17.38 4.98 -8.28
N PRO A 66 -16.85 6.21 -8.31
CA PRO A 66 -15.95 6.67 -7.27
C PRO A 66 -16.66 6.62 -5.92
N LEU A 67 -16.13 5.81 -5.01
CA LEU A 67 -16.66 5.67 -3.67
C LEU A 67 -16.24 6.85 -2.80
N THR A 68 -17.21 7.52 -2.19
CA THR A 68 -17.02 8.40 -1.05
C THR A 68 -17.34 7.64 0.24
N ARG A 69 -16.99 8.21 1.38
CA ARG A 69 -17.31 7.59 2.67
C ARG A 69 -18.83 7.39 2.83
N GLU A 70 -19.61 8.40 2.47
CA GLU A 70 -21.07 8.40 2.60
C GLU A 70 -21.71 7.36 1.67
N THR A 71 -21.21 7.21 0.46
CA THR A 71 -21.72 6.20 -0.50
C THR A 71 -21.29 4.81 -0.09
N ALA A 72 -20.07 4.64 0.40
CA ALA A 72 -19.58 3.35 0.89
C ALA A 72 -20.37 2.87 2.11
N ASP A 73 -20.66 3.73 3.08
CA ASP A 73 -21.41 3.36 4.27
C ASP A 73 -22.81 2.81 3.99
N ARG A 74 -23.39 3.17 2.83
CA ARG A 74 -24.73 2.70 2.38
C ARG A 74 -24.68 1.36 1.65
N LEU A 75 -23.51 0.87 1.28
CA LEU A 75 -23.41 -0.40 0.59
C LEU A 75 -23.76 -1.55 1.53
N VAL A 76 -24.62 -2.43 1.04
CA VAL A 76 -25.00 -3.65 1.74
C VAL A 76 -24.20 -4.80 1.14
N ASN A 77 -23.65 -5.65 1.99
CA ASN A 77 -22.91 -6.82 1.55
C ASN A 77 -23.87 -7.83 0.89
N PRO A 78 -23.74 -8.09 -0.42
CA PRO A 78 -24.62 -9.02 -1.11
C PRO A 78 -24.20 -10.50 -0.90
N ARG A 79 -23.01 -10.72 -0.30
CA ARG A 79 -22.45 -12.06 -0.13
C ARG A 79 -22.77 -12.61 1.25
N THR A 80 -23.47 -13.73 1.30
CA THR A 80 -23.69 -14.48 2.55
C THR A 80 -22.36 -15.00 3.08
N ARG A 81 -22.22 -14.99 4.40
CA ARG A 81 -21.02 -15.50 5.09
C ARG A 81 -21.03 -17.03 5.17
N THR A 82 -20.74 -17.68 4.05
CA THR A 82 -20.60 -19.13 3.92
C THR A 82 -19.13 -19.54 4.18
N ALA A 83 -18.89 -20.84 4.39
CA ALA A 83 -17.55 -21.38 4.48
C ALA A 83 -16.70 -21.07 3.24
N GLU A 84 -17.33 -21.13 2.05
CA GLU A 84 -16.68 -20.78 0.78
C GLU A 84 -16.25 -19.30 0.77
N SER A 85 -17.15 -18.37 1.12
CA SER A 85 -16.87 -16.94 1.22
C SER A 85 -15.76 -16.65 2.23
N LEU A 86 -15.76 -17.31 3.39
CA LEU A 86 -14.73 -17.15 4.40
C LEU A 86 -13.37 -17.66 3.93
N ASN A 87 -13.32 -18.84 3.30
CA ASN A 87 -12.08 -19.41 2.76
C ASN A 87 -11.50 -18.50 1.66
N ARG A 88 -12.35 -17.99 0.77
CA ARG A 88 -11.91 -17.06 -0.27
C ARG A 88 -11.42 -15.75 0.33
N GLY A 89 -12.17 -15.18 1.26
CA GLY A 89 -11.77 -13.96 1.97
C GLY A 89 -10.47 -14.14 2.75
N GLN A 90 -10.24 -15.28 3.38
CA GLN A 90 -9.01 -15.63 4.06
C GLN A 90 -7.82 -15.63 3.09
N TRP A 91 -7.97 -16.27 1.94
CA TRP A 91 -6.93 -16.29 0.93
C TRP A 91 -6.56 -14.87 0.45
N VAL A 92 -7.56 -14.03 0.18
CA VAL A 92 -7.36 -12.63 -0.21
C VAL A 92 -6.66 -11.86 0.91
N TYR A 93 -7.08 -12.07 2.16
CA TYR A 93 -6.50 -11.43 3.33
C TYR A 93 -5.02 -11.79 3.50
N GLN A 94 -4.68 -13.06 3.42
CA GLN A 94 -3.31 -13.56 3.52
C GLN A 94 -2.42 -13.00 2.41
N THR A 95 -2.96 -12.84 1.21
CA THR A 95 -2.22 -12.36 0.05
C THR A 95 -1.91 -10.86 0.14
N TYR A 96 -2.85 -10.04 0.61
CA TYR A 96 -2.74 -8.58 0.48
C TYR A 96 -2.74 -7.81 1.79
N CYS A 97 -3.35 -8.32 2.85
CA CYS A 97 -3.65 -7.57 4.05
C CYS A 97 -2.77 -7.97 5.24
N GLN A 98 -2.49 -9.27 5.37
CA GLN A 98 -1.77 -9.84 6.51
C GLN A 98 -0.40 -9.23 6.71
N VAL A 99 0.30 -8.86 5.65
CA VAL A 99 1.65 -8.27 5.70
C VAL A 99 1.70 -7.01 6.58
N CYS A 100 0.61 -6.26 6.62
CA CYS A 100 0.46 -5.07 7.46
C CYS A 100 -0.39 -5.36 8.72
N HIS A 101 -1.57 -5.98 8.53
CA HIS A 101 -2.54 -6.13 9.61
C HIS A 101 -2.31 -7.34 10.53
N GLY A 102 -1.35 -8.23 10.19
CA GLY A 102 -1.07 -9.44 10.95
C GLY A 102 -2.06 -10.56 10.69
N GLU A 103 -1.73 -11.77 11.11
CA GLU A 103 -2.55 -12.96 10.89
C GLU A 103 -3.94 -12.85 11.53
N HIS A 104 -4.01 -12.26 12.72
CA HIS A 104 -5.25 -12.11 13.48
C HIS A 104 -5.85 -10.69 13.39
N GLY A 105 -5.37 -9.84 12.49
CA GLY A 105 -5.87 -8.49 12.31
C GLY A 105 -5.51 -7.51 13.42
N ARG A 106 -4.46 -7.77 14.19
CA ARG A 106 -4.05 -6.92 15.35
C ARG A 106 -3.23 -5.71 14.97
N GLY A 107 -2.84 -5.56 13.69
CA GLY A 107 -1.96 -4.50 13.22
C GLY A 107 -0.47 -4.80 13.47
N ASP A 108 -0.15 -6.04 13.74
CA ASP A 108 1.17 -6.58 14.10
C ASP A 108 1.85 -7.33 12.94
N GLY A 109 1.43 -7.07 11.71
CA GLY A 109 2.08 -7.67 10.54
C GLY A 109 3.56 -7.26 10.40
N PRO A 110 4.39 -8.08 9.73
CA PRO A 110 5.85 -7.92 9.72
C PRO A 110 6.35 -6.58 9.19
N VAL A 111 5.57 -5.85 8.40
CA VAL A 111 5.95 -4.51 7.93
C VAL A 111 5.47 -3.38 8.85
N SER A 112 4.58 -3.67 9.80
CA SER A 112 4.12 -2.67 10.77
C SER A 112 5.15 -2.44 11.89
N LEU A 113 5.12 -1.27 12.53
CA LEU A 113 5.96 -1.01 13.71
C LEU A 113 5.70 -2.01 14.83
N ALA A 114 4.46 -2.39 15.06
CA ALA A 114 4.10 -3.40 16.06
C ALA A 114 4.67 -4.78 15.75
N GLY A 115 4.87 -5.11 14.48
CA GLY A 115 5.52 -6.33 14.01
C GLY A 115 7.04 -6.20 13.82
N GLY A 116 7.64 -5.07 14.21
CA GLY A 116 9.08 -4.82 14.07
C GLY A 116 9.50 -4.21 12.72
N GLY A 117 8.55 -3.89 11.84
CA GLY A 117 8.80 -3.25 10.55
C GLY A 117 8.79 -1.71 10.62
N PRO A 118 9.11 -1.03 9.52
CA PRO A 118 9.25 0.43 9.48
C PRO A 118 7.92 1.19 9.29
N PHE A 119 6.80 0.50 9.05
CA PHE A 119 5.56 1.14 8.63
C PHE A 119 4.71 1.58 9.83
N PRO A 120 4.52 2.91 10.05
CA PRO A 120 3.79 3.41 11.20
C PRO A 120 2.28 3.33 11.02
N GLY A 121 1.57 3.28 12.15
CA GLY A 121 0.13 3.58 12.19
C GLY A 121 -0.79 2.51 11.58
N VAL A 122 -0.34 1.26 11.44
CA VAL A 122 -1.23 0.17 11.02
C VAL A 122 -2.25 -0.10 12.13
N PRO A 123 -3.55 0.11 11.89
CA PRO A 123 -4.54 -0.08 12.92
C PRO A 123 -4.88 -1.56 13.11
N SER A 124 -5.15 -1.94 14.37
CA SER A 124 -5.82 -3.20 14.65
C SER A 124 -7.25 -3.18 14.06
N LEU A 125 -7.60 -4.22 13.32
CA LEU A 125 -8.94 -4.41 12.75
C LEU A 125 -9.91 -5.00 13.78
N VAL A 126 -9.37 -5.58 14.86
CA VAL A 126 -10.12 -6.33 15.87
C VAL A 126 -10.22 -5.59 17.22
N ASP A 127 -9.70 -4.39 17.32
CA ASP A 127 -9.74 -3.58 18.51
C ASP A 127 -11.20 -3.25 18.90
N PRO A 128 -11.70 -3.70 20.07
CA PRO A 128 -13.07 -3.47 20.50
C PRO A 128 -13.36 -1.99 20.82
N ALA A 129 -12.35 -1.20 21.12
CA ALA A 129 -12.48 0.23 21.41
C ALA A 129 -12.71 1.07 20.14
N ARG A 130 -12.48 0.51 18.95
CA ARG A 130 -12.72 1.23 17.70
C ARG A 130 -14.19 1.27 17.34
N PRO A 131 -14.67 2.40 16.78
CA PRO A 131 -16.02 2.47 16.23
C PRO A 131 -16.24 1.37 15.18
N LYS A 132 -17.39 0.72 15.28
CA LYS A 132 -17.79 -0.30 14.30
C LYS A 132 -18.01 0.37 12.95
N MET A 133 -17.25 -0.04 11.97
CA MET A 133 -17.48 0.34 10.58
C MET A 133 -18.61 -0.53 9.99
N THR A 134 -19.36 0.01 9.04
CA THR A 134 -20.31 -0.79 8.23
C THR A 134 -19.53 -1.73 7.30
N ASP A 135 -20.20 -2.75 6.76
CA ASP A 135 -19.57 -3.64 5.75
C ASP A 135 -19.16 -2.83 4.52
N GLY A 136 -20.01 -1.90 4.11
CA GLY A 136 -19.73 -0.99 3.01
C GLY A 136 -18.53 -0.07 3.28
N ALA A 137 -18.38 0.41 4.52
CA ALA A 137 -17.21 1.21 4.89
C ALA A 137 -15.91 0.40 4.81
N ILE A 138 -15.92 -0.88 5.24
CA ILE A 138 -14.76 -1.77 5.08
C ILE A 138 -14.47 -2.00 3.60
N TYR A 139 -15.51 -2.26 2.79
CA TYR A 139 -15.39 -2.39 1.35
C TYR A 139 -14.75 -1.14 0.73
N GLY A 140 -15.23 0.05 1.07
CA GLY A 140 -14.67 1.33 0.61
C GLY A 140 -13.21 1.51 1.00
N MET A 141 -12.82 1.08 2.21
CA MET A 141 -11.42 1.09 2.65
C MET A 141 -10.54 0.17 1.79
N ILE A 142 -11.03 -0.99 1.39
CA ILE A 142 -10.29 -1.92 0.52
C ILE A 142 -10.10 -1.30 -0.86
N VAL A 143 -11.15 -0.71 -1.41
CA VAL A 143 -11.13 -0.16 -2.78
C VAL A 143 -10.33 1.12 -2.86
N GLU A 144 -10.56 2.07 -1.95
CA GLU A 144 -10.04 3.44 -2.06
C GLU A 144 -9.77 4.07 -0.69
N ALA A 145 -8.88 3.47 0.11
CA ALA A 145 -8.59 3.91 1.47
C ALA A 145 -8.22 5.40 1.58
N GLN A 146 -7.52 5.94 0.60
CA GLN A 146 -7.10 7.35 0.59
C GLN A 146 -8.30 8.29 0.58
N ARG A 147 -9.34 8.00 -0.21
CA ARG A 147 -10.60 8.78 -0.22
C ARG A 147 -11.43 8.59 1.03
N MET A 148 -11.21 7.48 1.73
CA MET A 148 -11.84 7.22 3.04
C MET A 148 -11.12 7.90 4.21
N GLY A 149 -10.13 8.76 3.94
CA GLY A 149 -9.37 9.48 4.96
C GLY A 149 -8.28 8.64 5.65
N ARG A 150 -7.80 7.57 5.01
CA ARG A 150 -6.76 6.68 5.51
C ARG A 150 -5.57 6.65 4.55
N GLY A 151 -4.87 7.78 4.42
CA GLY A 151 -3.84 8.00 3.41
C GLY A 151 -2.64 7.06 3.40
N LEU A 152 -2.39 6.33 4.51
CA LEU A 152 -1.27 5.38 4.59
C LEU A 152 -1.63 3.99 4.03
N MET A 153 -2.90 3.59 4.01
CA MET A 153 -3.30 2.32 3.44
C MET A 153 -3.30 2.40 1.91
N PRO A 154 -2.59 1.50 1.21
CA PRO A 154 -2.65 1.44 -0.25
C PRO A 154 -4.06 1.14 -0.75
N ARG A 155 -4.34 1.54 -2.01
CA ARG A 155 -5.58 1.12 -2.68
C ARG A 155 -5.41 -0.33 -3.17
N TYR A 156 -6.47 -1.10 -2.97
CA TYR A 156 -6.53 -2.48 -3.46
C TYR A 156 -7.65 -2.71 -4.49
N GLY A 157 -8.35 -1.65 -4.91
CA GLY A 157 -9.43 -1.75 -5.89
C GLY A 157 -9.00 -2.31 -7.24
N ASP A 158 -7.72 -2.13 -7.61
CA ASP A 158 -7.12 -2.65 -8.83
C ASP A 158 -6.52 -4.06 -8.68
N LYS A 159 -6.58 -4.66 -7.51
CA LYS A 159 -6.01 -5.99 -7.21
C LYS A 159 -7.05 -6.99 -6.72
N VAL A 160 -8.00 -6.50 -5.95
CA VAL A 160 -9.10 -7.30 -5.42
C VAL A 160 -10.38 -6.91 -6.16
N HIS A 161 -11.01 -7.84 -6.87
CA HIS A 161 -12.10 -7.56 -7.78
C HIS A 161 -13.39 -8.30 -7.40
N GLY A 162 -14.51 -7.77 -7.86
CA GLY A 162 -15.80 -8.43 -7.80
C GLY A 162 -16.20 -8.93 -6.41
N ASN A 163 -16.57 -10.18 -6.31
CA ASN A 163 -17.01 -10.81 -5.06
C ASN A 163 -15.88 -10.96 -4.03
N ASP A 164 -14.63 -11.04 -4.46
CA ASP A 164 -13.48 -11.18 -3.55
C ASP A 164 -13.41 -10.05 -2.51
N ARG A 165 -13.86 -8.85 -2.86
CA ARG A 165 -13.93 -7.71 -1.93
C ARG A 165 -14.91 -7.98 -0.80
N TRP A 166 -16.07 -8.53 -1.12
CA TRP A 166 -17.09 -8.83 -0.13
C TRP A 166 -16.76 -10.08 0.70
N ASP A 167 -16.11 -11.06 0.06
CA ASP A 167 -15.60 -12.24 0.76
C ASP A 167 -14.50 -11.82 1.76
N LEU A 168 -13.63 -10.86 1.38
CA LEU A 168 -12.67 -10.27 2.30
C LEU A 168 -13.35 -9.52 3.46
N VAL A 169 -14.43 -8.77 3.20
CA VAL A 169 -15.23 -8.13 4.27
C VAL A 169 -15.77 -9.18 5.22
N ASN A 170 -16.32 -10.28 4.71
CA ASN A 170 -16.81 -11.41 5.52
C ASN A 170 -15.72 -12.01 6.39
N TYR A 171 -14.50 -12.16 5.86
CA TYR A 171 -13.36 -12.68 6.63
C TYR A 171 -12.91 -11.70 7.71
N VAL A 172 -12.81 -10.41 7.42
CA VAL A 172 -12.50 -9.38 8.45
C VAL A 172 -13.54 -9.42 9.57
N ARG A 173 -14.83 -9.62 9.25
CA ARG A 173 -15.87 -9.79 10.27
C ARG A 173 -15.68 -11.06 11.11
N SER A 174 -15.21 -12.14 10.53
CA SER A 174 -14.88 -13.36 11.31
C SER A 174 -13.73 -13.11 12.28
N LEU A 175 -12.67 -12.40 11.86
CA LEU A 175 -11.58 -12.00 12.77
C LEU A 175 -12.10 -11.16 13.94
N GLN A 176 -13.00 -10.21 13.67
CA GLN A 176 -13.60 -9.39 14.71
C GLN A 176 -14.48 -10.18 15.69
N LEU A 177 -15.16 -11.22 15.21
CA LEU A 177 -15.96 -12.09 16.06
C LEU A 177 -15.06 -12.97 16.93
N ASN A 178 -14.07 -13.62 16.34
CA ASN A 178 -13.13 -14.51 17.06
C ASN A 178 -12.39 -13.75 18.15
N ALA A 179 -11.95 -12.53 17.88
CA ALA A 179 -11.30 -11.68 18.89
C ALA A 179 -12.21 -11.34 20.09
N ARG A 180 -13.53 -11.34 19.91
CA ARG A 180 -14.50 -11.10 21.00
C ARG A 180 -14.83 -12.35 21.80
N THR A 181 -14.77 -13.52 21.15
CA THR A 181 -15.09 -14.80 21.78
C THR A 181 -13.87 -15.48 22.39
N GLY A 182 -12.67 -14.91 22.20
CA GLY A 182 -11.43 -15.47 22.71
C GLY A 182 -10.95 -16.72 21.94
N GLN A 183 -11.44 -16.92 20.72
CA GLN A 183 -11.04 -18.02 19.86
C GLN A 183 -9.86 -17.63 18.95
#